data_3c4d8b26a42f429353a230e198e80bf3
#
_entry.id   3c4d8b26a42f429353a230e198e80bf3
#
_cell.length_a   1.000
_cell.length_b   1.000
_cell.length_c   1.000
_cell.angle_alpha   90.00
_cell.angle_beta   90.00
_cell.angle_gamma   90.00
#
_symmetry.space_group_name_H-M   'P 1'
#
loop_
_entity.id
_entity.type
_entity.pdbx_description
1 polymer ?
#
loop_
_entity_poly.entity_id
_entity_poly.type
_entity_poly.pdbx_seq_one_letter_code
_entity_poly.pdbx_strand_id
1 'polypeptide(L)'
;VIINKIHPGKSEKVIRCVTEAMKKIDIPVLGALPYDKVLSYPLLATIKKSISGRVLLNPKQMYKQVEDIIAGSLAAVDELTHFHNLVLIATIDNLKTKIQNIKRKAEAEKLEGCPLSGVIITSYDKFKGSSSASDFDDDYLKAHKIPVLATDLDTYDTVVAISNIEVKINTKTPWKVKRAISLFENNVDLKSIY
;
A
#
# COMPACT_ATOMS: atom_id res chain seq x y z
N VAL A 1 -7.97 -9.40 28.45
CA VAL A 1 -8.08 -9.53 26.97
C VAL A 1 -8.00 -8.17 26.33
N ILE A 2 -7.39 -8.09 25.11
CA ILE A 2 -7.41 -6.91 24.26
C ILE A 2 -8.09 -7.31 22.95
N ILE A 3 -9.14 -6.57 22.58
CA ILE A 3 -9.86 -6.81 21.33
C ILE A 3 -9.10 -6.05 20.21
N ASN A 4 -8.77 -6.73 19.11
CA ASN A 4 -7.94 -6.14 18.06
C ASN A 4 -8.71 -6.01 16.73
N LYS A 5 -8.36 -5.00 15.92
CA LYS A 5 -8.88 -4.74 14.56
C LYS A 5 -10.39 -4.53 14.51
N ILE A 6 -10.93 -3.77 15.46
CA ILE A 6 -12.36 -3.46 15.46
C ILE A 6 -12.68 -2.44 14.36
N HIS A 7 -13.67 -2.78 13.53
CA HIS A 7 -14.14 -1.86 12.51
C HIS A 7 -14.87 -0.66 13.15
N PRO A 8 -14.55 0.60 12.80
CA PRO A 8 -15.11 1.79 13.48
C PRO A 8 -16.64 1.80 13.58
N GLY A 9 -17.35 1.39 12.52
CA GLY A 9 -18.83 1.36 12.52
C GLY A 9 -19.49 0.25 13.36
N LYS A 10 -18.70 -0.62 14.02
CA LYS A 10 -19.21 -1.75 14.83
C LYS A 10 -18.60 -1.79 16.23
N SER A 11 -17.81 -0.78 16.60
CA SER A 11 -16.99 -0.79 17.82
C SER A 11 -17.80 -1.00 19.10
N GLU A 12 -18.84 -0.21 19.35
CA GLU A 12 -19.65 -0.29 20.56
C GLU A 12 -20.29 -1.67 20.76
N LYS A 13 -20.92 -2.20 19.69
CA LYS A 13 -21.58 -3.51 19.76
C LYS A 13 -20.57 -4.63 20.05
N VAL A 14 -19.42 -4.63 19.35
CA VAL A 14 -18.38 -5.65 19.53
C VAL A 14 -17.78 -5.58 20.92
N ILE A 15 -17.41 -4.39 21.39
CA ILE A 15 -16.85 -4.20 22.74
C ILE A 15 -17.82 -4.71 23.79
N ARG A 16 -19.10 -4.30 23.73
CA ARG A 16 -20.12 -4.74 24.69
C ARG A 16 -20.26 -6.27 24.69
N CYS A 17 -20.48 -6.89 23.52
CA CYS A 17 -20.70 -8.33 23.44
C CYS A 17 -19.49 -9.13 23.95
N VAL A 18 -18.27 -8.70 23.61
CA VAL A 18 -17.05 -9.40 24.07
C VAL A 18 -16.84 -9.17 25.56
N THR A 19 -17.05 -7.97 26.09
CA THR A 19 -16.94 -7.68 27.53
C THR A 19 -17.92 -8.51 28.34
N GLU A 20 -19.18 -8.61 27.90
CA GLU A 20 -20.19 -9.45 28.58
C GLU A 20 -19.83 -10.94 28.55
N ALA A 21 -19.28 -11.42 27.43
CA ALA A 21 -18.84 -12.82 27.32
C ALA A 21 -17.65 -13.11 28.22
N MET A 22 -16.65 -12.24 28.21
CA MET A 22 -15.42 -12.39 29.03
C MET A 22 -15.71 -12.30 30.54
N LYS A 23 -16.66 -11.43 30.93
CA LYS A 23 -17.10 -11.32 32.33
C LYS A 23 -17.66 -12.64 32.89
N LYS A 24 -18.29 -13.46 32.04
CA LYS A 24 -18.84 -14.77 32.49
C LYS A 24 -17.76 -15.79 32.90
N ILE A 25 -16.53 -15.59 32.46
CA ILE A 25 -15.37 -16.42 32.71
C ILE A 25 -14.29 -15.68 33.51
N ASP A 26 -14.69 -14.57 34.15
CA ASP A 26 -13.83 -13.73 35.00
C ASP A 26 -12.54 -13.23 34.32
N ILE A 27 -12.62 -12.91 33.04
CA ILE A 27 -11.50 -12.36 32.29
C ILE A 27 -11.75 -10.87 31.94
N PRO A 28 -10.92 -9.94 32.45
CA PRO A 28 -11.10 -8.51 32.14
C PRO A 28 -10.77 -8.17 30.69
N VAL A 29 -11.56 -7.28 30.08
CA VAL A 29 -11.25 -6.65 28.81
C VAL A 29 -10.53 -5.34 29.08
N LEU A 30 -9.24 -5.29 28.75
CA LEU A 30 -8.35 -4.17 29.07
C LEU A 30 -8.37 -3.08 27.98
N GLY A 31 -8.94 -3.36 26.84
CA GLY A 31 -9.02 -2.38 25.76
C GLY A 31 -9.46 -2.94 24.42
N ALA A 32 -9.63 -2.02 23.46
CA ALA A 32 -10.15 -2.35 22.15
C ALA A 32 -9.44 -1.50 21.08
N LEU A 33 -8.61 -2.14 20.27
CA LEU A 33 -7.83 -1.49 19.21
C LEU A 33 -8.66 -1.36 17.92
N PRO A 34 -8.88 -0.15 17.40
CA PRO A 34 -9.56 0.04 16.13
C PRO A 34 -8.70 -0.51 14.97
N TYR A 35 -9.36 -0.89 13.88
CA TYR A 35 -8.67 -1.20 12.64
C TYR A 35 -8.03 0.08 12.07
N ASP A 36 -6.73 0.05 11.88
CA ASP A 36 -5.97 1.14 11.28
C ASP A 36 -5.44 0.71 9.91
N LYS A 37 -6.06 1.24 8.84
CA LYS A 37 -5.70 0.95 7.46
C LYS A 37 -4.23 1.27 7.16
N VAL A 38 -3.68 2.33 7.79
CA VAL A 38 -2.30 2.76 7.57
C VAL A 38 -1.29 1.68 7.99
N LEU A 39 -1.59 0.91 9.04
CA LEU A 39 -0.72 -0.19 9.46
C LEU A 39 -0.72 -1.36 8.46
N SER A 40 -1.76 -1.49 7.63
CA SER A 40 -1.88 -2.54 6.62
C SER A 40 -1.24 -2.20 5.26
N TYR A 41 -0.79 -0.97 5.05
CA TYR A 41 -0.17 -0.59 3.78
C TYR A 41 1.20 -1.25 3.58
N PRO A 42 1.45 -1.92 2.44
CA PRO A 42 2.75 -2.52 2.15
C PRO A 42 3.79 -1.46 1.77
N LEU A 43 5.06 -1.82 1.89
CA LEU A 43 6.16 -1.10 1.26
C LEU A 43 6.39 -1.63 -0.15
N LEU A 44 6.87 -0.79 -1.05
CA LEU A 44 7.21 -1.22 -2.41
C LEU A 44 8.25 -2.36 -2.43
N ALA A 45 9.18 -2.37 -1.46
CA ALA A 45 10.13 -3.48 -1.28
C ALA A 45 9.45 -4.81 -0.93
N THR A 46 8.33 -4.78 -0.21
CA THR A 46 7.53 -5.97 0.08
C THR A 46 6.78 -6.44 -1.15
N ILE A 47 6.19 -5.50 -1.89
CA ILE A 47 5.54 -5.76 -3.17
C ILE A 47 6.52 -6.41 -4.15
N LYS A 48 7.73 -5.83 -4.31
CA LYS A 48 8.79 -6.41 -5.15
C LYS A 48 9.01 -7.90 -4.85
N LYS A 49 9.07 -8.28 -3.58
CA LYS A 49 9.26 -9.69 -3.18
C LYS A 49 8.08 -10.56 -3.58
N SER A 50 6.85 -10.09 -3.34
CA SER A 50 5.62 -10.82 -3.64
C SER A 50 5.46 -11.14 -5.12
N ILE A 51 5.86 -10.22 -6.01
CA ILE A 51 5.76 -10.37 -7.46
C ILE A 51 7.04 -10.90 -8.12
N SER A 52 8.05 -11.33 -7.35
CA SER A 52 9.39 -11.69 -7.86
C SER A 52 9.98 -10.61 -8.79
N GLY A 53 9.73 -9.34 -8.45
CA GLY A 53 10.01 -8.19 -9.31
C GLY A 53 11.49 -7.84 -9.37
N ARG A 54 11.90 -7.27 -10.51
CA ARG A 54 13.23 -6.69 -10.75
C ARG A 54 13.13 -5.17 -10.70
N VAL A 55 14.13 -4.49 -10.14
CA VAL A 55 14.18 -3.01 -10.13
C VAL A 55 14.86 -2.54 -11.40
N LEU A 56 14.17 -1.71 -12.17
CA LEU A 56 14.69 -1.11 -13.40
C LEU A 56 15.20 0.32 -13.17
N LEU A 57 14.54 1.09 -12.29
CA LEU A 57 14.85 2.49 -12.03
C LEU A 57 14.73 2.83 -10.54
N ASN A 58 15.53 3.77 -10.06
CA ASN A 58 15.48 4.36 -8.71
C ASN A 58 15.47 3.35 -7.54
N PRO A 59 16.43 2.42 -7.43
CA PRO A 59 16.44 1.34 -6.44
C PRO A 59 16.49 1.82 -4.97
N LYS A 60 16.94 3.04 -4.73
CA LYS A 60 17.03 3.61 -3.37
C LYS A 60 15.66 3.98 -2.78
N GLN A 61 14.61 4.05 -3.59
CA GLN A 61 13.27 4.52 -3.19
C GLN A 61 12.29 3.38 -2.86
N MET A 62 12.77 2.16 -2.63
CA MET A 62 11.95 0.96 -2.42
C MET A 62 11.21 0.91 -1.08
N TYR A 63 11.49 1.83 -0.16
CA TYR A 63 10.81 1.89 1.15
C TYR A 63 9.62 2.85 1.20
N LYS A 64 9.18 3.36 0.03
CA LYS A 64 7.94 4.12 -0.08
C LYS A 64 6.73 3.23 0.28
N GLN A 65 5.80 3.82 1.03
CA GLN A 65 4.51 3.22 1.36
C GLN A 65 3.62 3.19 0.12
N VAL A 66 2.79 2.15 0.02
CA VAL A 66 1.77 2.03 -1.03
C VAL A 66 0.40 1.98 -0.39
N GLU A 67 -0.45 2.94 -0.72
CA GLU A 67 -1.79 3.08 -0.16
C GLU A 67 -2.88 2.53 -1.08
N ASP A 68 -2.66 2.65 -2.39
CA ASP A 68 -3.60 2.14 -3.38
C ASP A 68 -2.91 1.75 -4.68
N ILE A 69 -3.64 1.07 -5.55
CA ILE A 69 -3.15 0.49 -6.81
C ILE A 69 -4.02 0.97 -7.95
N ILE A 70 -3.37 1.43 -9.01
CA ILE A 70 -3.99 1.69 -10.31
C ILE A 70 -3.56 0.58 -11.26
N ALA A 71 -4.49 -0.30 -11.66
CA ALA A 71 -4.20 -1.44 -12.53
C ALA A 71 -5.13 -1.50 -13.74
N GLY A 72 -4.62 -2.04 -14.85
CA GLY A 72 -5.40 -2.31 -16.06
C GLY A 72 -5.62 -1.10 -16.97
N SER A 73 -6.33 -1.31 -18.07
CA SER A 73 -6.57 -0.30 -19.12
C SER A 73 -7.60 0.75 -18.71
N LEU A 74 -8.55 0.38 -17.85
CA LEU A 74 -9.74 1.15 -17.51
C LEU A 74 -9.74 1.72 -16.10
N ALA A 75 -8.65 1.59 -15.34
CA ALA A 75 -8.58 2.23 -14.05
C ALA A 75 -8.77 3.73 -14.27
N ALA A 76 -9.99 4.19 -14.02
CA ALA A 76 -10.36 5.58 -14.12
C ALA A 76 -9.59 6.32 -13.04
N VAL A 77 -8.46 6.89 -13.44
CA VAL A 77 -7.65 7.76 -12.57
C VAL A 77 -8.54 8.82 -11.93
N ASP A 78 -9.64 9.17 -12.61
CA ASP A 78 -10.61 10.18 -12.18
C ASP A 78 -11.51 9.72 -11.02
N GLU A 79 -11.69 8.42 -10.81
CA GLU A 79 -12.53 7.85 -9.74
C GLU A 79 -11.78 7.62 -8.42
N LEU A 80 -10.47 7.88 -8.38
CA LEU A 80 -9.69 7.69 -7.16
C LEU A 80 -10.04 8.73 -6.10
N THR A 81 -10.52 8.27 -4.97
CA THR A 81 -10.83 9.11 -3.80
C THR A 81 -9.59 9.58 -3.05
N HIS A 82 -8.48 8.83 -3.18
CA HIS A 82 -7.19 9.14 -2.59
C HIS A 82 -6.12 9.10 -3.67
N PHE A 83 -5.54 10.24 -4.00
CA PHE A 83 -4.59 10.38 -5.08
C PHE A 83 -3.18 10.66 -4.57
N HIS A 84 -2.68 9.76 -3.70
CA HIS A 84 -1.31 9.81 -3.17
C HIS A 84 -0.81 8.40 -2.82
N ASN A 85 0.49 8.21 -2.80
CA ASN A 85 1.16 6.94 -2.50
C ASN A 85 0.65 5.75 -3.34
N LEU A 86 0.40 6.00 -4.64
CA LEU A 86 -0.16 5.02 -5.56
C LEU A 86 0.92 4.16 -6.21
N VAL A 87 0.59 2.91 -6.52
CA VAL A 87 1.36 2.10 -7.47
C VAL A 87 0.61 1.95 -8.77
N LEU A 88 1.25 2.36 -9.86
CA LEU A 88 0.75 2.13 -11.21
C LEU A 88 1.20 0.74 -11.69
N ILE A 89 0.25 -0.10 -12.10
CA ILE A 89 0.50 -1.40 -12.71
C ILE A 89 0.04 -1.35 -14.18
N ALA A 90 0.96 -1.53 -15.11
CA ALA A 90 0.67 -1.45 -16.54
C ALA A 90 1.62 -2.34 -17.35
N THR A 91 1.18 -2.71 -18.56
CA THR A 91 2.08 -3.23 -19.58
C THR A 91 2.91 -2.08 -20.17
N ILE A 92 4.04 -2.41 -20.79
CA ILE A 92 4.94 -1.40 -21.36
C ILE A 92 4.24 -0.52 -22.38
N ASP A 93 3.39 -1.10 -23.22
CA ASP A 93 2.66 -0.38 -24.30
C ASP A 93 1.71 0.70 -23.75
N ASN A 94 1.14 0.48 -22.56
CA ASN A 94 0.19 1.39 -21.93
C ASN A 94 0.84 2.37 -20.94
N LEU A 95 2.10 2.16 -20.60
CA LEU A 95 2.78 2.88 -19.53
C LEU A 95 2.78 4.38 -19.75
N LYS A 96 3.23 4.82 -20.93
CA LYS A 96 3.37 6.24 -21.27
C LYS A 96 2.03 6.99 -21.19
N THR A 97 0.98 6.41 -21.77
CA THR A 97 -0.37 7.00 -21.73
C THR A 97 -0.89 7.13 -20.29
N LYS A 98 -0.65 6.13 -19.45
CA LYS A 98 -1.09 6.17 -18.06
C LYS A 98 -0.32 7.17 -17.21
N ILE A 99 0.98 7.29 -17.39
CA ILE A 99 1.78 8.32 -16.72
C ILE A 99 1.27 9.72 -17.12
N GLN A 100 0.97 9.95 -18.39
CA GLN A 100 0.41 11.22 -18.85
C GLN A 100 -0.95 11.54 -18.21
N ASN A 101 -1.83 10.55 -18.06
CA ASN A 101 -3.12 10.73 -17.41
C ASN A 101 -2.96 11.07 -15.91
N ILE A 102 -2.06 10.37 -15.22
CA ILE A 102 -1.74 10.66 -13.82
C ILE A 102 -1.18 12.08 -13.67
N LYS A 103 -0.25 12.47 -14.54
CA LYS A 103 0.33 13.82 -14.55
C LYS A 103 -0.75 14.89 -14.73
N ARG A 104 -1.64 14.73 -15.73
CA ARG A 104 -2.76 15.65 -15.98
C ARG A 104 -3.68 15.80 -14.76
N LYS A 105 -4.03 14.68 -14.11
CA LYS A 105 -4.86 14.72 -12.90
C LYS A 105 -4.14 15.41 -11.74
N ALA A 106 -2.86 15.10 -11.52
CA ALA A 106 -2.07 15.75 -10.48
C ALA A 106 -2.01 17.28 -10.67
N GLU A 107 -1.84 17.73 -11.92
CA GLU A 107 -1.86 19.15 -12.27
C GLU A 107 -3.25 19.78 -12.05
N ALA A 108 -4.33 19.09 -12.45
CA ALA A 108 -5.71 19.55 -12.27
C ALA A 108 -6.09 19.70 -10.79
N GLU A 109 -5.64 18.77 -9.94
CA GLU A 109 -5.85 18.78 -8.50
C GLU A 109 -4.83 19.67 -7.74
N LYS A 110 -3.89 20.31 -8.45
CA LYS A 110 -2.84 21.17 -7.88
C LYS A 110 -2.02 20.47 -6.79
N LEU A 111 -1.71 19.19 -7.00
CA LEU A 111 -0.95 18.41 -6.04
C LEU A 111 0.49 18.89 -5.94
N GLU A 112 0.97 19.07 -4.73
CA GLU A 112 2.37 19.29 -4.45
C GLU A 112 3.13 17.95 -4.57
N GLY A 113 3.76 17.67 -5.72
CA GLY A 113 4.58 16.49 -5.94
C GLY A 113 3.91 15.40 -6.79
N CYS A 114 4.52 14.22 -6.77
CA CYS A 114 4.04 13.07 -7.55
C CYS A 114 3.20 12.13 -6.70
N PRO A 115 1.99 11.76 -7.14
CA PRO A 115 1.13 10.83 -6.40
C PRO A 115 1.65 9.39 -6.41
N LEU A 116 2.63 9.06 -7.25
CA LEU A 116 3.16 7.71 -7.38
C LEU A 116 4.22 7.37 -6.35
N SER A 117 4.05 6.26 -5.67
CA SER A 117 5.09 5.57 -4.89
C SER A 117 5.94 4.65 -5.76
N GLY A 118 5.40 4.13 -6.85
CA GLY A 118 6.12 3.27 -7.77
C GLY A 118 5.33 2.91 -9.01
N VAL A 119 6.03 2.29 -9.96
CA VAL A 119 5.46 1.73 -11.19
C VAL A 119 5.85 0.26 -11.29
N ILE A 120 4.93 -0.59 -11.73
CA ILE A 120 5.17 -2.01 -12.01
C ILE A 120 4.82 -2.29 -13.46
N ILE A 121 5.80 -2.76 -14.21
CA ILE A 121 5.63 -3.20 -15.60
C ILE A 121 5.38 -4.70 -15.56
N THR A 122 4.23 -5.13 -16.07
CA THR A 122 3.78 -6.52 -16.10
C THR A 122 4.10 -7.20 -17.43
N SER A 123 4.15 -8.55 -17.43
CA SER A 123 4.48 -9.38 -18.59
C SER A 123 5.80 -9.00 -19.27
N TYR A 124 6.79 -8.57 -18.48
CA TYR A 124 8.01 -7.92 -18.99
C TYR A 124 8.84 -8.81 -19.92
N ASP A 125 8.97 -10.11 -19.62
CA ASP A 125 9.79 -11.02 -20.44
C ASP A 125 9.20 -11.26 -21.84
N LYS A 126 7.89 -11.08 -22.02
CA LYS A 126 7.23 -11.16 -23.33
C LYS A 126 7.67 -10.05 -24.28
N PHE A 127 8.17 -8.96 -23.74
CA PHE A 127 8.55 -7.74 -24.47
C PHE A 127 10.07 -7.53 -24.57
N LYS A 128 10.89 -8.41 -24.00
CA LYS A 128 12.36 -8.29 -24.00
C LYS A 128 13.01 -8.16 -25.38
N GLY A 129 12.35 -8.59 -26.44
CA GLY A 129 12.86 -8.49 -27.81
C GLY A 129 12.48 -7.20 -28.54
N SER A 130 11.49 -6.46 -28.06
CA SER A 130 10.96 -5.25 -28.70
C SER A 130 11.11 -3.97 -27.88
N SER A 131 11.48 -4.09 -26.59
CA SER A 131 11.56 -2.94 -25.68
C SER A 131 13.02 -2.54 -25.47
N SER A 132 13.33 -1.28 -25.74
CA SER A 132 14.60 -0.67 -25.36
C SER A 132 14.54 -0.14 -23.93
N ALA A 133 15.69 0.03 -23.27
CA ALA A 133 15.77 0.69 -21.96
C ALA A 133 15.17 2.09 -21.94
N SER A 134 14.93 2.68 -23.12
CA SER A 134 14.30 4.01 -23.30
C SER A 134 12.77 3.99 -23.10
N ASP A 135 12.09 2.84 -23.11
CA ASP A 135 10.62 2.80 -23.09
C ASP A 135 10.05 3.15 -21.71
N PHE A 136 10.85 3.01 -20.64
CA PHE A 136 10.51 3.50 -19.30
C PHE A 136 11.39 4.67 -18.84
N ASP A 137 12.15 5.27 -19.78
CA ASP A 137 12.98 6.45 -19.56
C ASP A 137 12.12 7.73 -19.65
N ASP A 138 11.21 7.87 -18.72
CA ASP A 138 10.29 8.98 -18.62
C ASP A 138 10.83 10.05 -17.68
N ASP A 139 10.89 11.30 -18.17
CA ASP A 139 11.43 12.42 -17.41
C ASP A 139 10.65 12.72 -16.12
N TYR A 140 9.34 12.48 -16.11
CA TYR A 140 8.52 12.62 -14.92
C TYR A 140 8.90 11.62 -13.83
N LEU A 141 9.12 10.35 -14.19
CA LEU A 141 9.55 9.31 -13.26
C LEU A 141 10.95 9.59 -12.71
N LYS A 142 11.85 10.11 -13.53
CA LYS A 142 13.20 10.50 -13.11
C LYS A 142 13.18 11.70 -12.17
N ALA A 143 12.48 12.77 -12.56
CA ALA A 143 12.41 14.01 -11.77
C ALA A 143 11.86 13.77 -10.36
N HIS A 144 10.85 12.90 -10.23
CA HIS A 144 10.25 12.55 -8.95
C HIS A 144 10.88 11.33 -8.27
N LYS A 145 11.96 10.78 -8.85
CA LYS A 145 12.68 9.59 -8.33
C LYS A 145 11.74 8.41 -8.06
N ILE A 146 10.81 8.15 -9.00
CA ILE A 146 9.83 7.06 -8.87
C ILE A 146 10.49 5.72 -9.22
N PRO A 147 10.45 4.72 -8.33
CA PRO A 147 10.97 3.39 -8.63
C PRO A 147 10.12 2.69 -9.68
N VAL A 148 10.79 2.03 -10.62
CA VAL A 148 10.16 1.19 -11.63
C VAL A 148 10.57 -0.25 -11.40
N LEU A 149 9.59 -1.12 -11.25
CA LEU A 149 9.74 -2.57 -11.15
C LEU A 149 9.28 -3.25 -12.44
N ALA A 150 9.85 -4.39 -12.74
CA ALA A 150 9.35 -5.29 -13.77
C ALA A 150 9.02 -6.65 -13.15
N THR A 151 7.96 -7.30 -13.64
CA THR A 151 7.59 -8.68 -13.30
C THR A 151 7.13 -9.42 -14.53
N ASP A 152 7.29 -10.72 -14.53
CA ASP A 152 6.82 -11.61 -15.60
C ASP A 152 5.35 -12.01 -15.42
N LEU A 153 4.78 -11.75 -14.25
CA LEU A 153 3.35 -11.88 -13.98
C LEU A 153 2.55 -10.92 -14.89
N ASP A 154 1.36 -11.32 -15.25
CA ASP A 154 0.41 -10.42 -15.89
C ASP A 154 -0.18 -9.41 -14.89
N THR A 155 -1.04 -8.52 -15.38
CA THR A 155 -1.63 -7.47 -14.54
C THR A 155 -2.54 -8.04 -13.45
N TYR A 156 -3.31 -9.08 -13.75
CA TYR A 156 -4.23 -9.69 -12.78
C TYR A 156 -3.45 -10.43 -11.68
N ASP A 157 -2.54 -11.29 -12.07
CA ASP A 157 -1.71 -12.06 -11.13
C ASP A 157 -0.87 -11.14 -10.25
N THR A 158 -0.39 -10.01 -10.80
CA THR A 158 0.33 -8.99 -10.05
C THR A 158 -0.56 -8.37 -8.97
N VAL A 159 -1.80 -8.00 -9.28
CA VAL A 159 -2.76 -7.44 -8.31
C VAL A 159 -3.10 -8.47 -7.24
N VAL A 160 -3.35 -9.72 -7.61
CA VAL A 160 -3.63 -10.82 -6.67
C VAL A 160 -2.44 -11.06 -5.73
N ALA A 161 -1.22 -11.11 -6.26
CA ALA A 161 -0.02 -11.28 -5.46
C ALA A 161 0.17 -10.13 -4.44
N ILE A 162 -0.15 -8.91 -4.82
CA ILE A 162 -0.07 -7.74 -3.92
C ILE A 162 -1.18 -7.78 -2.85
N SER A 163 -2.40 -8.14 -3.22
CA SER A 163 -3.54 -8.20 -2.28
C SER A 163 -3.36 -9.28 -1.20
N ASN A 164 -2.58 -10.31 -1.46
CA ASN A 164 -2.27 -11.39 -0.53
C ASN A 164 -1.05 -11.09 0.38
N ILE A 165 -0.48 -9.88 0.33
CA ILE A 165 0.66 -9.53 1.17
C ILE A 165 0.24 -9.41 2.64
N GLU A 166 0.80 -10.27 3.48
CA GLU A 166 0.74 -10.08 4.94
C GLU A 166 1.72 -8.98 5.36
N VAL A 167 1.18 -7.81 5.68
CA VAL A 167 1.99 -6.67 6.11
C VAL A 167 2.38 -6.80 7.58
N LYS A 168 3.68 -6.79 7.85
CA LYS A 168 4.24 -6.86 9.21
C LYS A 168 4.93 -5.54 9.58
N ILE A 169 4.81 -5.16 10.85
CA ILE A 169 5.59 -4.07 11.44
C ILE A 169 7.02 -4.61 11.68
N ASN A 170 8.01 -3.86 11.25
CA ASN A 170 9.42 -4.24 11.39
C ASN A 170 10.33 -3.01 11.56
N THR A 171 11.63 -3.23 11.74
CA THR A 171 12.63 -2.18 11.93
C THR A 171 12.74 -1.18 10.79
N LYS A 172 12.32 -1.56 9.57
CA LYS A 172 12.30 -0.69 8.38
C LYS A 172 11.04 0.19 8.29
N THR A 173 10.12 0.04 9.25
CA THR A 173 8.87 0.81 9.33
C THR A 173 8.72 1.48 10.71
N PRO A 174 9.67 2.35 11.13
CA PRO A 174 9.64 2.98 12.47
C PRO A 174 8.38 3.82 12.69
N TRP A 175 7.82 4.40 11.65
CA TRP A 175 6.56 5.14 11.71
C TRP A 175 5.35 4.24 12.03
N LYS A 176 5.33 2.98 11.54
CA LYS A 176 4.30 1.99 11.93
C LYS A 176 4.44 1.60 13.39
N VAL A 177 5.67 1.43 13.87
CA VAL A 177 5.94 1.14 15.28
C VAL A 177 5.38 2.25 16.15
N LYS A 178 5.70 3.52 15.86
CA LYS A 178 5.18 4.69 16.60
C LYS A 178 3.65 4.73 16.57
N ARG A 179 3.04 4.50 15.40
CA ARG A 179 1.59 4.49 15.25
C ARG A 179 0.93 3.35 16.04
N ALA A 180 1.51 2.15 16.01
CA ALA A 180 1.00 1.01 16.77
C ALA A 180 1.11 1.25 18.29
N ILE A 181 2.22 1.83 18.77
CA ILE A 181 2.38 2.22 20.18
C ILE A 181 1.30 3.22 20.57
N SER A 182 1.15 4.31 19.82
CA SER A 182 0.13 5.32 20.09
C SER A 182 -1.30 4.77 20.09
N LEU A 183 -1.60 3.84 19.15
CA LEU A 183 -2.88 3.14 19.14
C LEU A 183 -3.09 2.33 20.43
N PHE A 184 -2.06 1.68 20.90
CA PHE A 184 -2.11 0.86 22.12
C PHE A 184 -2.30 1.73 23.35
N GLU A 185 -1.48 2.77 23.53
CA GLU A 185 -1.53 3.70 24.66
C GLU A 185 -2.89 4.42 24.77
N ASN A 186 -3.51 4.76 23.64
CA ASN A 186 -4.78 5.48 23.63
C ASN A 186 -6.03 4.59 23.82
N ASN A 187 -5.91 3.27 23.70
CA ASN A 187 -7.07 2.36 23.65
C ASN A 187 -6.99 1.18 24.62
N VAL A 188 -5.92 1.07 25.40
CA VAL A 188 -5.71 -0.04 26.34
C VAL A 188 -5.40 0.52 27.73
N ASP A 189 -6.06 -0.01 28.73
CA ASP A 189 -5.75 0.30 30.13
C ASP A 189 -4.46 -0.43 30.57
N LEU A 190 -3.34 0.26 30.37
CA LEU A 190 -2.02 -0.25 30.73
C LEU A 190 -1.81 -0.37 32.23
N LYS A 191 -2.54 0.41 33.06
CA LYS A 191 -2.39 0.37 34.52
C LYS A 191 -2.94 -0.92 35.11
N SER A 192 -3.91 -1.55 34.45
CA SER A 192 -4.48 -2.82 34.85
C SER A 192 -3.65 -4.05 34.42
N ILE A 193 -2.53 -3.83 33.74
CA ILE A 193 -1.62 -4.92 33.32
C ILE A 193 -0.52 -5.17 34.37
N TYR A 194 -0.22 -4.16 35.19
CA TYR A 194 0.76 -4.17 36.29
C TYR A 194 0.01 -4.13 37.59
#